data_75bca9f5eee9c0fad3743070dcf3a417
#
_entry.id   75bca9f5eee9c0fad3743070dcf3a417
#
_cell.length_a   1.000
_cell.length_b   1.000
_cell.length_c   1.000
_cell.angle_alpha   90.00
_cell.angle_beta   90.00
_cell.angle_gamma   90.00
#
_symmetry.space_group_name_H-M   'P 1'
#
loop_
_entity.id
_entity.type
_entity.pdbx_description
1 polymer ?
#
loop_
_entity_poly.entity_id
_entity_poly.type
_entity_poly.pdbx_seq_one_letter_code
_entity_poly.pdbx_strand_id
1 'polypeptide(L)'
;MGSNTGGFFGIKSMKTTREAILAFSQSEKIKAGIIWVTQALGILAGLPEKNRKSAERMAHVFIGMMLRDVHLAVKVTAESSWREVEKNIDLALVMLDSGVSQEAGYHLTRALSHVTDIGRRSMRRLKDEGLL
;
A
#
# COMPACT_ATOMS: atom_id res chain seq x y z
N MET A 1 -17.52 -27.38 0.64
CA MET A 1 -17.11 -27.14 0.63
C MET A 1 -16.37 -26.42 0.58
N GLY A 2 -16.16 -26.47 0.04
CA GLY A 2 -15.31 -26.17 -0.10
C GLY A 2 -14.80 -25.09 0.10
N SER A 3 -15.20 -24.75 0.10
CA SER A 3 -14.78 -23.93 0.21
C SER A 3 -14.03 -23.32 0.97
N ASN A 4 -14.00 -23.12 1.41
CA ASN A 4 -13.21 -22.72 2.17
C ASN A 4 -11.92 -22.95 1.91
N THR A 5 -11.60 -23.40 1.00
CA THR A 5 -10.30 -23.80 0.71
C THR A 5 -9.33 -22.70 0.47
N GLY A 6 -9.75 -21.52 -0.01
CA GLY A 6 -8.86 -20.42 -0.19
C GLY A 6 -8.16 -20.07 1.09
N GLY A 7 -8.91 -19.94 2.16
CA GLY A 7 -8.34 -19.63 3.45
C GLY A 7 -7.49 -20.76 3.96
N PHE A 8 -7.77 -21.93 3.49
CA PHE A 8 -7.11 -23.11 3.90
C PHE A 8 -5.61 -23.10 3.63
N PHE A 9 -5.15 -22.41 2.63
CA PHE A 9 -3.75 -22.33 2.32
C PHE A 9 -3.05 -21.13 2.95
N GLY A 10 -3.69 -20.51 3.91
CA GLY A 10 -3.09 -19.40 4.60
C GLY A 10 -3.15 -18.08 3.86
N ILE A 11 -3.48 -18.10 2.61
CA ILE A 11 -3.65 -16.90 1.81
C ILE A 11 -5.12 -16.76 1.54
N LYS A 12 -5.71 -15.71 2.10
CA LYS A 12 -7.10 -15.44 1.82
C LYS A 12 -7.22 -14.75 0.47
N SER A 13 -7.91 -15.39 -0.43
CA SER A 13 -8.22 -14.78 -1.70
C SER A 13 -9.53 -14.02 -1.57
N MET A 14 -9.81 -13.19 -2.57
CA MET A 14 -11.05 -12.44 -2.61
C MET A 14 -12.19 -13.39 -2.88
N LYS A 15 -13.10 -13.51 -1.92
CA LYS A 15 -14.17 -14.47 -1.99
C LYS A 15 -15.38 -13.97 -2.75
N THR A 16 -15.58 -12.66 -2.80
CA THR A 16 -16.74 -12.07 -3.43
C THR A 16 -16.35 -11.00 -4.43
N THR A 17 -17.24 -10.74 -5.35
CA THR A 17 -17.09 -9.66 -6.31
C THR A 17 -16.93 -8.32 -5.58
N ARG A 18 -17.68 -8.14 -4.50
CA ARG A 18 -17.57 -6.92 -3.71
C ARG A 18 -16.17 -6.74 -3.16
N GLU A 19 -15.56 -7.79 -2.61
CA GLU A 19 -14.21 -7.71 -2.10
C GLU A 19 -13.22 -7.39 -3.22
N ALA A 20 -13.43 -7.96 -4.40
CA ALA A 20 -12.55 -7.68 -5.54
C ALA A 20 -12.65 -6.22 -5.97
N ILE A 21 -13.86 -5.65 -5.97
CA ILE A 21 -14.05 -4.25 -6.32
C ILE A 21 -13.34 -3.36 -5.29
N LEU A 22 -13.53 -3.65 -4.01
CA LEU A 22 -12.91 -2.87 -2.94
C LEU A 22 -11.39 -2.99 -2.98
N ALA A 23 -10.89 -4.20 -3.18
CA ALA A 23 -9.43 -4.42 -3.25
C ALA A 23 -8.84 -3.69 -4.46
N PHE A 24 -9.51 -3.72 -5.59
CA PHE A 24 -9.04 -3.02 -6.78
C PHE A 24 -9.01 -1.51 -6.54
N SER A 25 -10.10 -0.97 -6.04
CA SER A 25 -10.21 0.47 -5.76
C SER A 25 -9.15 0.94 -4.78
N GLN A 26 -8.97 0.21 -3.67
CA GLN A 26 -7.97 0.57 -2.68
C GLN A 26 -6.56 0.43 -3.22
N SER A 27 -6.29 -0.61 -4.01
CA SER A 27 -4.96 -0.79 -4.58
C SER A 27 -4.60 0.34 -5.52
N GLU A 28 -5.53 0.81 -6.36
CA GLU A 28 -5.26 1.92 -7.26
C GLU A 28 -4.95 3.21 -6.50
N LYS A 29 -5.74 3.48 -5.48
CA LYS A 29 -5.57 4.67 -4.66
C LYS A 29 -4.24 4.65 -3.91
N ILE A 30 -3.94 3.55 -3.25
CA ILE A 30 -2.73 3.43 -2.44
C ILE A 30 -1.49 3.40 -3.34
N LYS A 31 -1.57 2.73 -4.48
CA LYS A 31 -0.49 2.70 -5.46
C LYS A 31 -0.11 4.12 -5.89
N ALA A 32 -1.11 4.93 -6.24
CA ALA A 32 -0.85 6.31 -6.66
C ALA A 32 -0.21 7.10 -5.53
N GLY A 33 -0.69 6.94 -4.31
CA GLY A 33 -0.12 7.63 -3.14
C GLY A 33 1.33 7.27 -2.91
N ILE A 34 1.66 5.98 -3.00
CA ILE A 34 3.04 5.53 -2.81
C ILE A 34 3.95 6.13 -3.88
N ILE A 35 3.52 6.13 -5.14
CA ILE A 35 4.32 6.68 -6.23
C ILE A 35 4.59 8.16 -6.00
N TRP A 36 3.55 8.92 -5.65
CA TRP A 36 3.70 10.36 -5.42
C TRP A 36 4.63 10.65 -4.25
N VAL A 37 4.47 9.95 -3.13
CA VAL A 37 5.30 10.19 -1.96
C VAL A 37 6.76 9.77 -2.23
N THR A 38 6.97 8.68 -2.95
CA THR A 38 8.32 8.24 -3.28
C THR A 38 9.04 9.30 -4.11
N GLN A 39 8.33 9.92 -5.07
CA GLN A 39 8.92 11.00 -5.85
C GLN A 39 9.20 12.23 -4.98
N ALA A 40 8.29 12.53 -4.06
CA ALA A 40 8.50 13.65 -3.14
C ALA A 40 9.71 13.43 -2.25
N LEU A 41 9.94 12.20 -1.80
CA LEU A 41 11.12 11.89 -1.00
C LEU A 41 12.41 12.10 -1.79
N GLY A 42 12.38 11.81 -3.09
CA GLY A 42 13.52 12.07 -3.95
C GLY A 42 13.86 13.54 -4.06
N ILE A 43 12.83 14.39 -4.14
CA ILE A 43 13.00 15.84 -4.19
C ILE A 43 13.51 16.35 -2.84
N LEU A 44 12.91 15.85 -1.78
CA LEU A 44 13.24 16.25 -0.42
C LEU A 44 14.72 16.02 -0.11
N ALA A 45 15.30 14.94 -0.61
CA ALA A 45 16.68 14.59 -0.34
C ALA A 45 17.66 15.66 -0.87
N GLY A 46 17.23 16.43 -1.87
CA GLY A 46 18.06 17.48 -2.44
C GLY A 46 17.86 18.87 -1.83
N LEU A 47 16.95 19.00 -0.86
CA LEU A 47 16.67 20.30 -0.26
C LEU A 47 17.76 20.70 0.75
N PRO A 48 17.99 22.01 0.94
CA PRO A 48 18.83 22.47 2.05
C PRO A 48 18.27 21.96 3.37
N GLU A 49 19.18 21.73 4.32
CA GLU A 49 18.81 21.12 5.60
C GLU A 49 17.67 21.85 6.31
N LYS A 50 17.70 23.17 6.31
CA LYS A 50 16.67 23.93 7.00
C LYS A 50 15.27 23.75 6.40
N ASN A 51 15.21 23.41 5.12
CA ASN A 51 13.94 23.17 4.44
C ASN A 51 13.54 21.72 4.53
N ARG A 52 14.51 20.82 4.68
CA ARG A 52 14.28 19.39 4.64
C ARG A 52 13.41 18.92 5.78
N LYS A 53 13.59 19.49 6.99
CA LYS A 53 12.79 19.06 8.12
C LYS A 53 11.31 19.32 7.94
N SER A 54 10.98 20.49 7.40
CA SER A 54 9.58 20.80 7.12
C SER A 54 9.00 19.86 6.05
N ALA A 55 9.80 19.57 5.03
CA ALA A 55 9.36 18.66 3.97
C ALA A 55 9.19 17.24 4.50
N GLU A 56 10.06 16.82 5.42
CA GLU A 56 9.94 15.50 6.04
C GLU A 56 8.65 15.37 6.86
N ARG A 57 8.28 16.44 7.56
CA ARG A 57 7.03 16.44 8.32
C ARG A 57 5.83 16.31 7.40
N MET A 58 5.87 16.97 6.26
CA MET A 58 4.81 16.86 5.28
C MET A 58 4.72 15.45 4.71
N ALA A 59 5.87 14.86 4.37
CA ALA A 59 5.91 13.49 3.90
C ALA A 59 5.35 12.52 4.95
N HIS A 60 5.68 12.76 6.22
CA HIS A 60 5.17 11.95 7.32
C HIS A 60 3.63 11.96 7.34
N VAL A 61 3.04 13.14 7.18
CA VAL A 61 1.59 13.26 7.16
C VAL A 61 0.98 12.46 5.99
N PHE A 62 1.57 12.57 4.81
CA PHE A 62 1.04 11.86 3.64
C PHE A 62 1.17 10.35 3.79
N ILE A 63 2.30 9.87 4.31
CA ILE A 63 2.47 8.44 4.53
C ILE A 63 1.48 7.95 5.58
N GLY A 64 1.25 8.75 6.63
CA GLY A 64 0.25 8.41 7.65
C GLY A 64 -1.15 8.30 7.08
N MET A 65 -1.49 9.17 6.12
CA MET A 65 -2.78 9.11 5.45
C MET A 65 -2.91 7.81 4.63
N MET A 66 -1.85 7.44 3.94
CA MET A 66 -1.84 6.17 3.21
C MET A 66 -2.01 4.98 4.16
N LEU A 67 -1.36 5.04 5.32
CA LEU A 67 -1.46 3.97 6.29
C LEU A 67 -2.90 3.80 6.78
N ARG A 68 -3.61 4.89 6.95
CA ARG A 68 -5.03 4.81 7.32
C ARG A 68 -5.86 4.13 6.23
N ASP A 69 -5.56 4.43 4.97
CA ASP A 69 -6.24 3.76 3.86
C ASP A 69 -5.93 2.26 3.83
N VAL A 70 -4.70 1.89 4.16
CA VAL A 70 -4.32 0.49 4.24
C VAL A 70 -5.05 -0.20 5.39
N HIS A 71 -5.17 0.47 6.54
CA HIS A 71 -5.92 -0.10 7.66
C HIS A 71 -7.37 -0.37 7.26
N LEU A 72 -7.96 0.53 6.49
CA LEU A 72 -9.30 0.32 5.98
C LEU A 72 -9.35 -0.89 5.04
N ALA A 73 -8.38 -1.00 4.14
CA ALA A 73 -8.32 -2.12 3.21
C ALA A 73 -8.21 -3.45 3.94
N VAL A 74 -7.42 -3.50 5.01
CA VAL A 74 -7.30 -4.71 5.84
C VAL A 74 -8.66 -5.12 6.39
N LYS A 75 -9.49 -4.14 6.76
CA LYS A 75 -10.80 -4.42 7.36
C LYS A 75 -11.84 -4.83 6.35
N VAL A 76 -11.82 -4.24 5.15
CA VAL A 76 -12.93 -4.42 4.20
C VAL A 76 -12.67 -5.46 3.14
N THR A 77 -11.45 -5.98 3.06
CA THR A 77 -11.14 -7.06 2.11
C THR A 77 -10.52 -8.22 2.86
N ALA A 78 -10.65 -9.41 2.29
CA ALA A 78 -10.07 -10.61 2.88
C ALA A 78 -8.66 -10.87 2.38
N GLU A 79 -8.08 -9.95 1.63
CA GLU A 79 -6.76 -10.14 1.01
C GLU A 79 -5.68 -9.96 2.08
N SER A 80 -4.98 -11.05 2.40
CA SER A 80 -3.99 -11.05 3.48
C SER A 80 -2.75 -10.22 3.16
N SER A 81 -2.47 -9.99 1.88
CA SER A 81 -1.28 -9.23 1.48
C SER A 81 -1.31 -7.78 1.94
N TRP A 82 -2.47 -7.26 2.32
CA TRP A 82 -2.55 -5.91 2.88
C TRP A 82 -1.72 -5.77 4.14
N ARG A 83 -1.52 -6.85 4.89
CA ARG A 83 -0.69 -6.82 6.08
C ARG A 83 0.76 -6.56 5.75
N GLU A 84 1.25 -7.07 4.62
CA GLU A 84 2.60 -6.79 4.17
C GLU A 84 2.74 -5.34 3.72
N VAL A 85 1.70 -4.79 3.09
CA VAL A 85 1.69 -3.38 2.74
C VAL A 85 1.78 -2.53 4.01
N GLU A 86 0.94 -2.84 5.00
CA GLU A 86 0.93 -2.14 6.28
C GLU A 86 2.30 -2.14 6.93
N LYS A 87 2.92 -3.32 7.00
CA LYS A 87 4.23 -3.47 7.62
C LYS A 87 5.28 -2.60 6.94
N ASN A 88 5.29 -2.59 5.62
CA ASN A 88 6.29 -1.83 4.89
C ASN A 88 6.06 -0.31 5.00
N ILE A 89 4.80 0.13 5.06
CA ILE A 89 4.52 1.55 5.25
C ILE A 89 4.89 1.99 6.66
N ASP A 90 4.64 1.14 7.66
CA ASP A 90 5.08 1.42 9.03
C ASP A 90 6.59 1.58 9.10
N LEU A 91 7.33 0.68 8.43
CA LEU A 91 8.79 0.78 8.39
C LEU A 91 9.24 2.06 7.71
N ALA A 92 8.53 2.47 6.65
CA ALA A 92 8.86 3.72 5.96
C ALA A 92 8.72 4.91 6.91
N LEU A 93 7.67 4.93 7.74
CA LEU A 93 7.50 6.00 8.73
C LEU A 93 8.63 6.02 9.74
N VAL A 94 9.02 4.84 10.24
CA VAL A 94 10.12 4.75 11.20
C VAL A 94 11.40 5.28 10.58
N MET A 95 11.69 4.93 9.35
CA MET A 95 12.91 5.39 8.68
C MET A 95 12.88 6.89 8.44
N LEU A 96 11.74 7.41 8.02
CA LEU A 96 11.61 8.85 7.79
C LEU A 96 11.81 9.62 9.09
N ASP A 97 11.18 9.16 10.18
CA ASP A 97 11.33 9.80 11.48
C ASP A 97 12.74 9.70 12.03
N SER A 98 13.50 8.71 11.59
CA SER A 98 14.88 8.52 12.00
C SER A 98 15.85 9.32 11.11
N GLY A 99 15.34 10.06 10.14
CA GLY A 99 16.18 10.89 9.28
C GLY A 99 16.81 10.14 8.11
N VAL A 100 16.36 8.92 7.81
CA VAL A 100 16.91 8.12 6.71
C VAL A 100 15.86 7.97 5.61
N SER A 101 15.60 9.07 4.90
CA SER A 101 14.54 9.11 3.90
C SER A 101 14.77 8.14 2.74
N GLN A 102 16.03 7.81 2.44
CA GLN A 102 16.32 6.82 1.39
C GLN A 102 15.80 5.43 1.79
N GLU A 103 15.94 5.08 3.06
CA GLU A 103 15.42 3.80 3.56
C GLU A 103 13.90 3.80 3.54
N ALA A 104 13.28 4.94 3.81
CA ALA A 104 11.84 5.06 3.70
C ALA A 104 11.39 4.74 2.28
N GLY A 105 12.10 5.28 1.28
CA GLY A 105 11.80 5.01 -0.12
C GLY A 105 11.89 3.53 -0.46
N TYR A 106 12.88 2.84 0.09
CA TYR A 106 13.04 1.41 -0.12
C TYR A 106 11.81 0.64 0.38
N HIS A 107 11.37 0.95 1.60
CA HIS A 107 10.21 0.26 2.16
C HIS A 107 8.92 0.60 1.41
N LEU A 108 8.78 1.83 0.92
CA LEU A 108 7.64 2.20 0.10
C LEU A 108 7.63 1.43 -1.22
N THR A 109 8.79 1.20 -1.80
CA THR A 109 8.90 0.40 -3.03
C THR A 109 8.45 -1.04 -2.78
N ARG A 110 8.81 -1.59 -1.63
CA ARG A 110 8.35 -2.93 -1.28
C ARG A 110 6.83 -2.96 -1.08
N ALA A 111 6.28 -1.94 -0.42
CA ALA A 111 4.84 -1.84 -0.27
C ALA A 111 4.16 -1.76 -1.64
N LEU A 112 4.74 -0.99 -2.56
CA LEU A 112 4.19 -0.84 -3.91
C LEU A 112 4.11 -2.19 -4.63
N SER A 113 5.12 -3.04 -4.46
CA SER A 113 5.13 -4.36 -5.07
C SER A 113 3.92 -5.19 -4.62
N HIS A 114 3.66 -5.19 -3.32
CA HIS A 114 2.51 -5.92 -2.78
C HIS A 114 1.18 -5.32 -3.24
N VAL A 115 1.07 -3.99 -3.26
CA VAL A 115 -0.15 -3.32 -3.71
C VAL A 115 -0.42 -3.65 -5.18
N THR A 116 0.63 -3.65 -6.00
CA THR A 116 0.51 -3.98 -7.42
C THR A 116 -0.02 -5.40 -7.60
N ASP A 117 0.46 -6.33 -6.80
CA ASP A 117 0.00 -7.71 -6.86
C ASP A 117 -1.47 -7.83 -6.47
N ILE A 118 -1.88 -7.12 -5.42
CA ILE A 118 -3.29 -7.11 -5.01
C ILE A 118 -4.15 -6.57 -6.16
N GLY A 119 -3.73 -5.47 -6.75
CA GLY A 119 -4.47 -4.88 -7.87
C GLY A 119 -4.58 -5.82 -9.05
N ARG A 120 -3.50 -6.53 -9.36
CA ARG A 120 -3.50 -7.48 -10.48
C ARG A 120 -4.48 -8.62 -10.23
N ARG A 121 -4.47 -9.18 -9.02
CA ARG A 121 -5.38 -10.29 -8.70
C ARG A 121 -6.83 -9.85 -8.71
N SER A 122 -7.11 -8.67 -8.15
CA SER A 122 -8.48 -8.17 -8.13
C SER A 122 -8.98 -7.84 -9.53
N MET A 123 -8.13 -7.25 -10.36
CA MET A 123 -8.48 -6.95 -11.74
C MET A 123 -8.78 -8.25 -12.51
N ARG A 124 -7.94 -9.27 -12.32
CA ARG A 124 -8.15 -10.55 -12.99
C ARG A 124 -9.50 -11.14 -12.62
N ARG A 125 -9.84 -11.10 -11.35
CA ARG A 125 -11.14 -11.60 -10.89
C ARG A 125 -12.29 -10.85 -11.55
N LEU A 126 -12.19 -9.53 -11.60
CA LEU A 126 -13.25 -8.71 -12.22
C LEU A 126 -13.37 -8.95 -13.70
N LYS A 127 -12.24 -9.15 -14.39
CA LYS A 127 -12.27 -9.48 -15.82
C LYS A 127 -12.91 -10.84 -16.04
N ASP A 128 -12.57 -11.83 -15.22
CA ASP A 128 -13.14 -13.16 -15.35
C ASP A 128 -14.65 -13.15 -15.14
N GLU A 129 -15.16 -12.19 -14.39
CA GLU A 129 -16.58 -12.04 -14.15
C GLU A 129 -17.25 -11.10 -15.16
N GLY A 130 -16.51 -10.64 -16.15
CA GLY A 130 -17.07 -9.79 -17.18
C GLY A 130 -17.30 -8.35 -16.76
N LEU A 131 -16.67 -7.90 -15.68
CA LEU A 131 -16.89 -6.56 -15.15
C LEU A 131 -15.82 -5.56 -15.59
N LEU A 132 -14.78 -6.03 -16.23
CA LEU A 132 -13.75 -5.16 -16.82
C LEU A 132 -13.44 -5.57 -18.23
#